data_d96b87311de40a0493718581c0238638
#
_entry.id   d96b87311de40a0493718581c0238638
#
_cell.length_a   1.000
_cell.length_b   1.000
_cell.length_c   1.000
_cell.angle_alpha   90.00
_cell.angle_beta   90.00
_cell.angle_gamma   90.00
#
_symmetry.space_group_name_H-M   'P 1'
#
loop_
_entity.id
_entity.type
_entity.pdbx_description
1 polymer ?
#
loop_
_entity_poly.entity_id
_entity_poly.type
_entity_poly.pdbx_seq_one_letter_code
_entity_poly.pdbx_strand_id
1 'polypeptide(L)'
;MIPVPEDPDSERSLLATLCAPGAETAAAVLVPTLQEQDFIVPAHRCVFLALRALVARGEESAPATLRAEMETQGTLTRAGGIEGLHGILDAQEVGKPEVLLRIIQAKRRQRELQKLGESILRTAATTEPGELIESASKELTRLSLFQNHEQAEKVNGFSDEALVRIHDKMLGKSNVGCKFHSWPRLNGLTQGFQPGQLIVLAARPGIGKTALALNWFLRAGMNGKRCLYFSLEMSKEELWNRLISDKSGVDLRKMVENRDMESFDHFAAAKREVDLLQLHVDERGKITTSAIQAQVDRLIAKHGRVDLVVVDYLQLLSSAQGNKNQTETIRIGEITRALKILAKDRHVPIVLLSQLNREVEKRSSARPQLSDLRDSGCIEQDADLVMFIHRNMKETNADLILAKHRNGPVMTLPLQFDPAITRYIELERNTETWNPSSEIRQDLLEDLA
;
A
#
# COMPACT_ATOMS: atom_id res chain seq x y z
N MET A 1 -16.53 -27.20 24.06
CA MET A 1 -16.62 -25.72 24.11
C MET A 1 -15.19 -25.22 24.17
N ILE A 2 -14.79 -24.37 23.24
CA ILE A 2 -13.43 -23.81 23.24
C ILE A 2 -13.36 -22.78 24.36
N PRO A 3 -12.33 -22.81 25.25
CA PRO A 3 -12.24 -21.86 26.35
C PRO A 3 -12.08 -20.42 25.80
N VAL A 4 -12.78 -19.50 26.46
CA VAL A 4 -12.69 -18.06 26.08
C VAL A 4 -11.34 -17.52 26.56
N PRO A 5 -10.54 -16.88 25.69
CA PRO A 5 -9.24 -16.30 26.09
C PRO A 5 -9.44 -15.16 27.10
N GLU A 6 -8.99 -15.33 28.31
CA GLU A 6 -9.15 -14.39 29.42
C GLU A 6 -7.86 -14.28 30.26
N ASP A 7 -7.71 -13.18 30.95
CA ASP A 7 -6.67 -12.93 31.96
C ASP A 7 -7.17 -11.88 32.96
N PRO A 8 -8.08 -12.29 33.89
CA PRO A 8 -8.67 -11.40 34.89
C PRO A 8 -7.65 -10.75 35.83
N ASP A 9 -6.54 -11.44 36.11
CA ASP A 9 -5.50 -10.92 36.99
C ASP A 9 -4.72 -9.77 36.34
N SER A 10 -4.39 -9.87 35.05
CA SER A 10 -3.79 -8.76 34.30
C SER A 10 -4.75 -7.58 34.14
N GLU A 11 -6.05 -7.81 33.94
CA GLU A 11 -7.07 -6.75 33.88
C GLU A 11 -7.13 -5.99 35.23
N ARG A 12 -7.20 -6.73 36.34
CA ARG A 12 -7.26 -6.16 37.68
C ARG A 12 -5.99 -5.37 38.02
N SER A 13 -4.81 -5.93 37.75
CA SER A 13 -3.51 -5.29 38.00
C SER A 13 -3.35 -4.01 37.15
N LEU A 14 -3.81 -4.00 35.90
CA LEU A 14 -3.77 -2.78 35.08
C LEU A 14 -4.66 -1.68 35.65
N LEU A 15 -5.90 -1.99 36.06
CA LEU A 15 -6.82 -1.02 36.66
C LEU A 15 -6.27 -0.48 37.98
N ALA A 16 -5.76 -1.34 38.87
CA ALA A 16 -5.12 -0.95 40.11
C ALA A 16 -3.93 0.02 39.84
N THR A 17 -3.06 -0.33 38.89
CA THR A 17 -1.90 0.51 38.54
C THR A 17 -2.31 1.87 37.97
N LEU A 18 -3.34 1.92 37.10
CA LEU A 18 -3.81 3.18 36.50
C LEU A 18 -4.59 4.09 37.48
N CYS A 19 -5.09 3.52 38.59
CA CYS A 19 -5.77 4.25 39.65
C CYS A 19 -4.89 4.52 40.88
N ALA A 20 -3.62 4.09 40.85
CA ALA A 20 -2.68 4.34 41.95
C ALA A 20 -2.30 5.82 42.07
N PRO A 21 -2.02 6.32 43.27
CA PRO A 21 -1.51 7.68 43.44
C PRO A 21 -0.25 7.93 42.61
N GLY A 22 -0.21 9.04 41.86
CA GLY A 22 0.92 9.36 40.97
C GLY A 22 0.87 8.72 39.58
N ALA A 23 -0.19 7.97 39.26
CA ALA A 23 -0.36 7.31 37.94
C ALA A 23 -1.07 8.20 36.90
N GLU A 24 -1.38 9.47 37.22
CA GLU A 24 -2.18 10.37 36.35
C GLU A 24 -1.58 10.51 34.95
N THR A 25 -0.26 10.62 34.87
CA THR A 25 0.43 10.70 33.55
C THR A 25 0.29 9.41 32.75
N ALA A 26 0.44 8.26 33.41
CA ALA A 26 0.27 6.96 32.76
C ALA A 26 -1.19 6.72 32.36
N ALA A 27 -2.13 7.08 33.23
CA ALA A 27 -3.57 6.98 32.94
C ALA A 27 -3.96 7.88 31.75
N ALA A 28 -3.50 9.14 31.69
CA ALA A 28 -3.77 10.03 30.58
C ALA A 28 -3.26 9.53 29.23
N VAL A 29 -2.18 8.75 29.20
CA VAL A 29 -1.60 8.18 27.98
C VAL A 29 -2.26 6.84 27.61
N LEU A 30 -2.48 5.96 28.58
CA LEU A 30 -2.89 4.57 28.30
C LEU A 30 -4.41 4.38 28.24
N VAL A 31 -5.20 5.09 29.05
CA VAL A 31 -6.66 4.95 29.08
C VAL A 31 -7.32 5.25 27.71
N PRO A 32 -6.90 6.28 26.95
CA PRO A 32 -7.44 6.54 25.61
C PRO A 32 -7.17 5.42 24.60
N THR A 33 -6.16 4.57 24.84
CA THR A 33 -5.82 3.45 23.93
C THR A 33 -6.62 2.18 24.23
N LEU A 34 -7.30 2.14 25.38
CA LEU A 34 -8.13 1.03 25.84
C LEU A 34 -9.57 1.18 25.36
N GLN A 35 -10.23 0.04 25.19
CA GLN A 35 -11.65 -0.06 24.87
C GLN A 35 -12.36 -0.95 25.88
N GLU A 36 -13.67 -0.78 26.02
CA GLU A 36 -14.50 -1.60 26.93
C GLU A 36 -14.34 -3.11 26.67
N GLN A 37 -14.20 -3.49 25.40
CA GLN A 37 -14.05 -4.89 24.98
C GLN A 37 -12.68 -5.49 25.35
N ASP A 38 -11.72 -4.69 25.77
CA ASP A 38 -10.44 -5.19 26.28
C ASP A 38 -10.63 -5.99 27.56
N PHE A 39 -11.60 -5.59 28.37
CA PHE A 39 -11.92 -6.23 29.64
C PHE A 39 -13.01 -7.29 29.46
N ILE A 40 -12.77 -8.50 29.94
CA ILE A 40 -13.75 -9.59 29.89
C ILE A 40 -14.66 -9.57 31.12
N VAL A 41 -14.09 -9.21 32.30
CA VAL A 41 -14.81 -9.21 33.56
C VAL A 41 -15.76 -8.01 33.63
N PRO A 42 -17.09 -8.23 33.84
CA PRO A 42 -18.06 -7.12 33.89
C PRO A 42 -17.74 -6.05 34.94
N ALA A 43 -17.22 -6.43 36.09
CA ALA A 43 -16.80 -5.51 37.15
C ALA A 43 -15.65 -4.62 36.68
N HIS A 44 -14.64 -5.20 36.02
CA HIS A 44 -13.50 -4.45 35.47
C HIS A 44 -13.92 -3.44 34.40
N ARG A 45 -14.91 -3.81 33.54
CA ARG A 45 -15.49 -2.86 32.57
C ARG A 45 -16.10 -1.64 33.23
N CYS A 46 -16.87 -1.85 34.33
CA CYS A 46 -17.50 -0.77 35.06
C CYS A 46 -16.44 0.19 35.63
N VAL A 47 -15.37 -0.32 36.23
CA VAL A 47 -14.26 0.49 36.74
C VAL A 47 -13.55 1.23 35.61
N PHE A 48 -13.26 0.54 34.50
CA PHE A 48 -12.65 1.16 33.33
C PHE A 48 -13.48 2.32 32.74
N LEU A 49 -14.80 2.16 32.63
CA LEU A 49 -15.68 3.22 32.11
C LEU A 49 -15.67 4.46 33.01
N ALA A 50 -15.68 4.28 34.33
CA ALA A 50 -15.57 5.36 35.29
C ALA A 50 -14.19 6.04 35.19
N LEU A 51 -13.11 5.25 35.16
CA LEU A 51 -11.73 5.76 34.98
C LEU A 51 -11.61 6.57 33.69
N ARG A 52 -12.15 6.08 32.59
CA ARG A 52 -12.14 6.77 31.29
C ARG A 52 -12.86 8.11 31.34
N ALA A 53 -13.98 8.18 32.04
CA ALA A 53 -14.75 9.42 32.23
C ALA A 53 -13.97 10.46 33.05
N LEU A 54 -13.31 10.04 34.13
CA LEU A 54 -12.48 10.91 34.95
C LEU A 54 -11.26 11.44 34.17
N VAL A 55 -10.53 10.55 33.50
CA VAL A 55 -9.37 10.93 32.68
C VAL A 55 -9.77 11.90 31.55
N ALA A 56 -10.92 11.70 30.91
CA ALA A 56 -11.42 12.61 29.86
C ALA A 56 -11.73 14.03 30.38
N ARG A 57 -12.07 14.17 31.68
CA ARG A 57 -12.27 15.48 32.35
C ARG A 57 -11.00 16.05 32.99
N GLY A 58 -9.90 15.28 32.99
CA GLY A 58 -8.66 15.66 33.67
C GLY A 58 -8.78 15.60 35.20
N GLU A 59 -9.71 14.80 35.72
CA GLU A 59 -9.93 14.62 37.15
C GLU A 59 -9.07 13.49 37.70
N GLU A 60 -8.74 13.56 39.00
CA GLU A 60 -7.96 12.53 39.68
C GLU A 60 -8.72 11.20 39.78
N SER A 61 -8.04 10.11 39.47
CA SER A 61 -8.61 8.76 39.51
C SER A 61 -8.48 8.05 40.87
N ALA A 62 -8.54 8.83 41.96
CA ALA A 62 -8.50 8.27 43.31
C ALA A 62 -9.72 7.35 43.61
N PRO A 63 -9.61 6.36 44.52
CA PRO A 63 -10.70 5.46 44.84
C PRO A 63 -12.03 6.13 45.21
N ALA A 64 -11.96 7.29 45.89
CA ALA A 64 -13.14 8.05 46.27
C ALA A 64 -13.83 8.71 45.06
N THR A 65 -13.09 9.31 44.13
CA THR A 65 -13.61 9.91 42.89
C THR A 65 -14.17 8.85 41.94
N LEU A 66 -13.48 7.70 41.80
CA LEU A 66 -13.96 6.55 41.04
C LEU A 66 -15.29 6.01 41.60
N ARG A 67 -15.40 5.88 42.93
CA ARG A 67 -16.64 5.47 43.58
C ARG A 67 -17.78 6.44 43.26
N ALA A 68 -17.56 7.76 43.40
CA ALA A 68 -18.57 8.77 43.13
C ALA A 68 -19.00 8.76 41.66
N GLU A 69 -18.07 8.58 40.74
CA GLU A 69 -18.38 8.45 39.30
C GLU A 69 -19.19 7.18 39.03
N MET A 70 -18.84 6.04 39.63
CA MET A 70 -19.57 4.79 39.47
C MET A 70 -20.97 4.82 40.07
N GLU A 71 -21.15 5.58 41.19
CA GLU A 71 -22.48 5.83 41.79
C GLU A 71 -23.34 6.69 40.82
N THR A 72 -22.76 7.73 40.23
CA THR A 72 -23.40 8.59 39.23
C THR A 72 -23.83 7.81 37.98
N GLN A 73 -22.96 6.91 37.51
CA GLN A 73 -23.24 6.04 36.35
C GLN A 73 -24.15 4.83 36.71
N GLY A 74 -24.49 4.60 38.00
CA GLY A 74 -25.27 3.47 38.43
C GLY A 74 -24.58 2.12 38.24
N THR A 75 -23.24 2.08 38.17
CA THR A 75 -22.44 0.88 37.85
C THR A 75 -21.80 0.25 39.07
N LEU A 76 -21.79 0.90 40.23
CA LEU A 76 -21.12 0.44 41.43
C LEU A 76 -21.60 -0.93 41.91
N THR A 77 -22.91 -1.17 41.90
CA THR A 77 -23.49 -2.46 42.30
C THR A 77 -23.02 -3.60 41.37
N ARG A 78 -22.85 -3.33 40.10
CA ARG A 78 -22.36 -4.31 39.09
C ARG A 78 -20.88 -4.62 39.25
N ALA A 79 -20.12 -3.75 39.90
CA ALA A 79 -18.73 -3.97 40.25
C ALA A 79 -18.53 -4.71 41.58
N GLY A 80 -19.63 -5.14 42.22
CA GLY A 80 -19.60 -5.80 43.53
C GLY A 80 -19.67 -4.82 44.71
N GLY A 81 -20.19 -3.60 44.49
CA GLY A 81 -20.27 -2.57 45.50
C GLY A 81 -18.91 -1.98 45.89
N ILE A 82 -18.85 -1.39 47.08
CA ILE A 82 -17.62 -0.77 47.58
C ILE A 82 -16.52 -1.81 47.81
N GLU A 83 -16.89 -2.99 48.36
CA GLU A 83 -15.92 -4.08 48.59
C GLU A 83 -15.35 -4.63 47.30
N GLY A 84 -16.17 -4.79 46.25
CA GLY A 84 -15.72 -5.21 44.92
C GLY A 84 -14.75 -4.20 44.30
N LEU A 85 -15.04 -2.90 44.41
CA LEU A 85 -14.15 -1.85 43.91
C LEU A 85 -12.80 -1.86 44.66
N HIS A 86 -12.82 -1.94 46.00
CA HIS A 86 -11.57 -2.08 46.79
C HIS A 86 -10.80 -3.34 46.40
N GLY A 87 -11.46 -4.50 46.25
CA GLY A 87 -10.80 -5.73 45.83
C GLY A 87 -10.13 -5.66 44.44
N ILE A 88 -10.62 -4.78 43.54
CA ILE A 88 -9.98 -4.52 42.25
C ILE A 88 -8.78 -3.59 42.42
N LEU A 89 -8.91 -2.51 43.19
CA LEU A 89 -7.88 -1.47 43.34
C LEU A 89 -6.73 -1.89 44.28
N ASP A 90 -6.99 -2.82 45.25
CA ASP A 90 -5.97 -3.33 46.17
C ASP A 90 -5.11 -4.45 45.57
N ALA A 91 -5.26 -4.71 44.27
CA ALA A 91 -4.43 -5.70 43.58
C ALA A 91 -2.95 -5.31 43.63
N GLN A 92 -2.09 -6.30 43.93
CA GLN A 92 -0.64 -6.05 43.83
C GLN A 92 -0.25 -5.68 42.39
N GLU A 93 0.57 -4.66 42.26
CA GLU A 93 1.16 -4.26 40.98
C GLU A 93 2.07 -5.37 40.45
N VAL A 94 1.61 -6.13 39.46
CA VAL A 94 2.36 -7.19 38.81
C VAL A 94 2.75 -6.72 37.40
N GLY A 95 3.84 -5.98 37.30
CA GLY A 95 4.42 -5.61 36.01
C GLY A 95 4.20 -4.13 35.61
N LYS A 96 4.84 -3.74 34.51
CA LYS A 96 4.69 -2.41 33.93
C LYS A 96 3.33 -2.29 33.23
N PRO A 97 2.62 -1.13 33.36
CA PRO A 97 1.28 -0.95 32.79
C PRO A 97 1.23 -1.21 31.27
N GLU A 98 2.32 -0.89 30.54
CA GLU A 98 2.40 -1.12 29.08
C GLU A 98 2.46 -2.65 28.76
N VAL A 99 3.05 -3.45 29.64
CA VAL A 99 3.11 -4.91 29.47
C VAL A 99 1.73 -5.52 29.72
N LEU A 100 1.05 -5.11 30.80
CA LEU A 100 -0.31 -5.53 31.12
C LEU A 100 -1.29 -5.15 30.00
N LEU A 101 -1.18 -3.92 29.49
CA LEU A 101 -1.95 -3.45 28.34
C LEU A 101 -1.81 -4.38 27.14
N ARG A 102 -0.57 -4.76 26.78
CA ARG A 102 -0.33 -5.68 25.65
C ARG A 102 -0.94 -7.06 25.87
N ILE A 103 -0.88 -7.58 27.09
CA ILE A 103 -1.48 -8.87 27.44
C ILE A 103 -2.99 -8.81 27.24
N ILE A 104 -3.67 -7.81 27.79
CA ILE A 104 -5.12 -7.65 27.71
C ILE A 104 -5.57 -7.48 26.26
N GLN A 105 -4.88 -6.66 25.50
CA GLN A 105 -5.16 -6.46 24.06
C GLN A 105 -4.89 -7.73 23.24
N ALA A 106 -3.88 -8.53 23.60
CA ALA A 106 -3.65 -9.84 22.97
C ALA A 106 -4.81 -10.81 23.26
N LYS A 107 -5.30 -10.86 24.51
CA LYS A 107 -6.46 -11.68 24.86
C LYS A 107 -7.74 -11.25 24.14
N ARG A 108 -7.98 -9.94 24.01
CA ARG A 108 -9.08 -9.45 23.19
C ARG A 108 -8.98 -9.93 21.74
N ARG A 109 -7.81 -9.80 21.12
CA ARG A 109 -7.60 -10.27 19.74
C ARG A 109 -7.87 -11.76 19.59
N GLN A 110 -7.44 -12.57 20.56
CA GLN A 110 -7.75 -14.00 20.57
C GLN A 110 -9.27 -14.24 20.61
N ARG A 111 -10.02 -13.47 21.43
CA ARG A 111 -11.49 -13.53 21.48
C ARG A 111 -12.16 -13.15 20.15
N GLU A 112 -11.67 -12.09 19.50
CA GLU A 112 -12.19 -11.65 18.19
C GLU A 112 -11.92 -12.71 17.10
N LEU A 113 -10.71 -13.30 17.08
CA LEU A 113 -10.37 -14.40 16.17
C LEU A 113 -11.22 -15.63 16.43
N GLN A 114 -11.50 -15.97 17.69
CA GLN A 114 -12.40 -17.07 18.06
C GLN A 114 -13.82 -16.82 17.55
N LYS A 115 -14.37 -15.62 17.76
CA LYS A 115 -15.69 -15.22 17.25
C LYS A 115 -15.77 -15.31 15.72
N LEU A 116 -14.70 -14.87 15.02
CA LEU A 116 -14.62 -14.99 13.58
C LEU A 116 -14.64 -16.45 13.14
N GLY A 117 -13.84 -17.31 13.79
CA GLY A 117 -13.84 -18.75 13.54
C GLY A 117 -15.22 -19.39 13.76
N GLU A 118 -15.90 -19.06 14.85
CA GLU A 118 -17.27 -19.52 15.14
C GLU A 118 -18.28 -19.00 14.09
N SER A 119 -18.14 -17.76 13.63
CA SER A 119 -18.97 -17.19 12.57
C SER A 119 -18.77 -17.96 11.26
N ILE A 120 -17.52 -18.21 10.86
CA ILE A 120 -17.18 -18.97 9.65
C ILE A 120 -17.80 -20.36 9.72
N LEU A 121 -17.61 -21.08 10.84
CA LEU A 121 -18.17 -22.43 11.02
C LEU A 121 -19.70 -22.45 10.94
N ARG A 122 -20.35 -21.40 11.45
CA ARG A 122 -21.82 -21.30 11.48
C ARG A 122 -22.40 -21.01 10.11
N THR A 123 -21.71 -20.24 9.29
CA THR A 123 -22.19 -19.76 7.96
C THR A 123 -21.66 -20.60 6.80
N ALA A 124 -20.66 -21.46 7.01
CA ALA A 124 -20.01 -22.25 5.97
C ALA A 124 -20.94 -23.17 5.17
N ALA A 125 -22.04 -23.63 5.80
CA ALA A 125 -23.00 -24.51 5.13
C ALA A 125 -24.07 -23.76 4.31
N THR A 126 -24.22 -22.44 4.52
CA THR A 126 -25.33 -21.64 3.95
C THR A 126 -24.89 -20.49 3.05
N THR A 127 -23.60 -20.11 3.12
CA THR A 127 -23.04 -18.99 2.36
C THR A 127 -22.20 -19.51 1.20
N GLU A 128 -22.24 -18.82 0.08
CA GLU A 128 -21.41 -19.13 -1.08
C GLU A 128 -19.93 -19.01 -0.70
N PRO A 129 -19.06 -19.99 -1.07
CA PRO A 129 -17.66 -20.03 -0.63
C PRO A 129 -16.86 -18.77 -0.93
N GLY A 130 -17.10 -18.12 -2.07
CA GLY A 130 -16.41 -16.88 -2.45
C GLY A 130 -16.75 -15.71 -1.52
N GLU A 131 -18.03 -15.54 -1.21
CA GLU A 131 -18.52 -14.49 -0.29
C GLU A 131 -18.01 -14.72 1.15
N LEU A 132 -17.97 -15.96 1.58
CA LEU A 132 -17.46 -16.31 2.91
C LEU A 132 -15.97 -16.02 3.04
N ILE A 133 -15.16 -16.37 2.03
CA ILE A 133 -13.73 -16.07 1.97
C ILE A 133 -13.49 -14.56 1.97
N GLU A 134 -14.26 -13.81 1.19
CA GLU A 134 -14.13 -12.35 1.12
C GLU A 134 -14.46 -11.68 2.46
N SER A 135 -15.57 -12.06 3.11
CA SER A 135 -15.98 -11.53 4.41
C SER A 135 -14.98 -11.87 5.51
N ALA A 136 -14.47 -13.10 5.54
CA ALA A 136 -13.46 -13.55 6.50
C ALA A 136 -12.13 -12.80 6.30
N SER A 137 -11.70 -12.61 5.05
CA SER A 137 -10.48 -11.87 4.70
C SER A 137 -10.58 -10.40 5.12
N LYS A 138 -11.74 -9.76 4.92
CA LYS A 138 -12.00 -8.39 5.35
C LYS A 138 -11.88 -8.24 6.87
N GLU A 139 -12.46 -9.16 7.62
CA GLU A 139 -12.42 -9.12 9.07
C GLU A 139 -11.03 -9.44 9.62
N LEU A 140 -10.30 -10.39 9.03
CA LEU A 140 -8.90 -10.67 9.36
C LEU A 140 -8.01 -9.44 9.09
N THR A 141 -8.23 -8.75 7.98
CA THR A 141 -7.52 -7.50 7.68
C THR A 141 -7.83 -6.43 8.71
N ARG A 142 -9.10 -6.26 9.11
CA ARG A 142 -9.49 -5.35 10.19
C ARG A 142 -8.76 -5.65 11.49
N LEU A 143 -8.70 -6.93 11.90
CA LEU A 143 -8.02 -7.36 13.11
C LEU A 143 -6.50 -7.16 13.04
N SER A 144 -5.89 -7.29 11.85
CA SER A 144 -4.47 -7.03 11.66
C SER A 144 -4.10 -5.55 11.73
N LEU A 145 -4.99 -4.67 11.28
CA LEU A 145 -4.78 -3.21 11.36
C LEU A 145 -4.74 -2.70 12.81
N PHE A 146 -5.41 -3.38 13.76
CA PHE A 146 -5.27 -3.08 15.19
C PHE A 146 -3.87 -3.42 15.76
N GLN A 147 -3.01 -4.12 15.02
CA GLN A 147 -1.61 -4.35 15.43
C GLN A 147 -0.71 -3.16 15.15
N ASN A 148 -1.06 -2.32 14.17
CA ASN A 148 -0.20 -1.25 13.66
C ASN A 148 -0.61 0.14 14.18
N HIS A 149 -1.16 0.25 15.40
CA HIS A 149 -1.01 1.49 16.14
C HIS A 149 0.46 1.58 16.60
N GLU A 150 1.36 1.76 15.66
CA GLU A 150 2.67 2.32 15.94
C GLU A 150 2.40 3.67 16.61
N GLN A 151 2.68 3.72 17.91
CA GLN A 151 2.70 4.98 18.64
C GLN A 151 3.65 5.91 17.89
N ALA A 152 3.30 7.21 17.84
CA ALA A 152 4.20 8.19 17.25
C ALA A 152 5.60 8.02 17.86
N GLU A 153 6.54 7.58 17.02
CA GLU A 153 7.91 7.36 17.45
C GLU A 153 8.66 8.69 17.50
N LYS A 154 9.49 8.90 18.51
CA LYS A 154 10.34 10.08 18.55
C LYS A 154 11.31 10.05 17.36
N VAL A 155 11.57 11.22 16.77
CA VAL A 155 12.47 11.35 15.59
C VAL A 155 13.84 10.68 15.82
N ASN A 156 14.37 10.74 17.03
CA ASN A 156 15.64 10.09 17.37
C ASN A 156 15.56 8.54 17.41
N GLY A 157 14.38 7.94 17.50
CA GLY A 157 14.21 6.49 17.51
C GLY A 157 14.57 5.81 16.19
N PHE A 158 14.45 6.53 15.05
CA PHE A 158 14.79 6.02 13.72
C PHE A 158 15.90 6.80 13.00
N SER A 159 16.48 7.83 13.64
CA SER A 159 17.47 8.72 13.00
C SER A 159 18.76 8.00 12.61
N ASP A 160 19.24 7.06 13.43
CA ASP A 160 20.46 6.30 13.15
C ASP A 160 20.28 5.37 11.95
N GLU A 161 19.14 4.69 11.84
CA GLU A 161 18.82 3.87 10.69
C GLU A 161 18.65 4.71 9.42
N ALA A 162 18.05 5.89 9.52
CA ALA A 162 17.92 6.82 8.41
C ALA A 162 19.30 7.30 7.92
N LEU A 163 20.21 7.61 8.86
CA LEU A 163 21.59 8.01 8.54
C LEU A 163 22.36 6.88 7.84
N VAL A 164 22.26 5.66 8.34
CA VAL A 164 22.87 4.48 7.71
C VAL A 164 22.34 4.29 6.28
N ARG A 165 21.02 4.43 6.08
CA ARG A 165 20.41 4.34 4.73
C ARG A 165 20.92 5.43 3.79
N ILE A 166 21.14 6.65 4.27
CA ILE A 166 21.72 7.74 3.47
C ILE A 166 23.16 7.42 3.12
N HIS A 167 23.97 6.97 4.09
CA HIS A 167 25.35 6.57 3.88
C HIS A 167 25.48 5.43 2.85
N ASP A 168 24.64 4.40 2.93
CA ASP A 168 24.61 3.31 1.97
C ASP A 168 24.21 3.77 0.56
N LYS A 169 23.29 4.75 0.47
CA LYS A 169 22.97 5.40 -0.82
C LYS A 169 24.18 6.15 -1.39
N MET A 170 24.92 6.90 -0.58
CA MET A 170 26.12 7.62 -1.01
C MET A 170 27.22 6.68 -1.50
N LEU A 171 27.37 5.50 -0.88
CA LEU A 171 28.33 4.48 -1.29
C LEU A 171 27.85 3.63 -2.48
N GLY A 172 26.66 3.90 -3.03
CA GLY A 172 26.09 3.07 -4.10
C GLY A 172 25.70 1.64 -3.67
N LYS A 173 25.77 1.33 -2.37
CA LYS A 173 25.44 0.03 -1.79
C LYS A 173 23.93 -0.18 -1.62
N SER A 174 23.15 0.91 -1.62
CA SER A 174 21.71 0.86 -1.41
C SER A 174 21.00 0.47 -2.71
N ASN A 175 20.47 -0.73 -2.74
CA ASN A 175 19.63 -1.25 -3.83
C ASN A 175 18.12 -1.09 -3.49
N VAL A 176 17.78 -0.03 -2.76
CA VAL A 176 16.44 0.16 -2.17
C VAL A 176 15.37 0.41 -3.22
N GLY A 177 15.65 1.16 -4.28
CA GLY A 177 14.68 1.43 -5.35
C GLY A 177 14.64 0.32 -6.41
N CYS A 178 13.49 0.13 -7.04
CA CYS A 178 13.36 -0.72 -8.21
C CYS A 178 13.89 0.05 -9.44
N LYS A 179 15.14 -0.24 -9.84
CA LYS A 179 15.79 0.34 -11.01
C LYS A 179 15.54 -0.53 -12.24
N PHE A 180 15.53 0.09 -13.40
CA PHE A 180 15.27 -0.57 -14.68
C PHE A 180 16.55 -0.64 -15.52
N HIS A 181 16.86 -1.83 -16.00
CA HIS A 181 17.99 -2.02 -16.91
C HIS A 181 17.82 -1.15 -18.15
N SER A 182 18.89 -0.48 -18.61
CA SER A 182 18.89 0.41 -19.78
C SER A 182 17.96 1.64 -19.68
N TRP A 183 17.65 2.11 -18.46
CA TRP A 183 16.87 3.33 -18.20
C TRP A 183 17.63 4.29 -17.27
N PRO A 184 18.83 4.78 -17.67
CA PRO A 184 19.71 5.53 -16.76
C PRO A 184 19.11 6.86 -16.30
N ARG A 185 18.40 7.61 -17.17
CA ARG A 185 17.84 8.91 -16.85
C ARG A 185 16.63 8.78 -15.91
N LEU A 186 15.69 7.87 -16.23
CA LEU A 186 14.57 7.59 -15.33
C LEU A 186 15.09 7.13 -13.96
N ASN A 187 16.06 6.20 -13.94
CA ASN A 187 16.67 5.73 -12.70
C ASN A 187 17.41 6.87 -11.95
N GLY A 188 18.06 7.78 -12.65
CA GLY A 188 18.74 8.93 -12.06
C GLY A 188 17.76 9.89 -11.39
N LEU A 189 16.65 10.20 -12.08
CA LEU A 189 15.62 11.12 -11.59
C LEU A 189 14.83 10.57 -10.40
N THR A 190 14.42 9.29 -10.48
CA THR A 190 13.59 8.66 -9.47
C THR A 190 14.39 7.90 -8.41
N GLN A 191 15.71 7.73 -8.64
CA GLN A 191 16.57 6.80 -7.90
C GLN A 191 16.05 5.34 -7.95
N GLY A 192 15.31 4.99 -9.00
CA GLY A 192 14.43 3.84 -9.09
C GLY A 192 13.09 4.07 -8.36
N PHE A 193 12.08 3.28 -8.65
CA PHE A 193 10.80 3.38 -7.93
C PHE A 193 10.99 2.94 -6.49
N GLN A 194 10.70 3.83 -5.54
CA GLN A 194 11.00 3.61 -4.13
C GLN A 194 9.92 2.77 -3.44
N PRO A 195 10.29 1.94 -2.45
CA PRO A 195 9.33 1.23 -1.62
C PRO A 195 8.27 2.16 -1.03
N GLY A 196 7.02 1.73 -1.04
CA GLY A 196 5.89 2.52 -0.53
C GLY A 196 5.34 3.57 -1.50
N GLN A 197 5.90 3.70 -2.70
CA GLN A 197 5.38 4.64 -3.72
C GLN A 197 4.22 4.06 -4.49
N LEU A 198 3.20 4.89 -4.71
CA LEU A 198 2.18 4.70 -5.74
C LEU A 198 2.56 5.55 -6.96
N ILE A 199 2.84 4.87 -8.07
CA ILE A 199 3.25 5.46 -9.34
C ILE A 199 2.08 5.32 -10.32
N VAL A 200 1.63 6.42 -10.91
CA VAL A 200 0.57 6.39 -11.93
C VAL A 200 1.19 6.64 -13.29
N LEU A 201 0.98 5.69 -14.20
CA LEU A 201 1.34 5.82 -15.61
C LEU A 201 0.07 5.94 -16.44
N ALA A 202 -0.12 7.07 -17.10
CA ALA A 202 -1.32 7.29 -17.88
C ALA A 202 -1.02 7.68 -19.34
N ALA A 203 -1.92 7.26 -20.23
CA ALA A 203 -1.87 7.59 -21.64
C ALA A 203 -3.26 7.48 -22.27
N ARG A 204 -3.38 8.03 -23.50
CA ARG A 204 -4.53 7.73 -24.37
C ARG A 204 -4.46 6.29 -24.90
N PRO A 205 -5.60 5.67 -25.26
CA PRO A 205 -5.63 4.35 -25.89
C PRO A 205 -4.72 4.29 -27.11
N GLY A 206 -4.01 3.15 -27.30
CA GLY A 206 -3.14 2.92 -28.45
C GLY A 206 -1.76 3.59 -28.38
N ILE A 207 -1.49 4.45 -27.40
CA ILE A 207 -0.19 5.13 -27.26
C ILE A 207 0.91 4.17 -26.78
N GLY A 208 0.57 3.07 -26.07
CA GLY A 208 1.55 2.08 -25.63
C GLY A 208 1.81 2.07 -24.12
N LYS A 209 0.83 2.47 -23.32
CA LYS A 209 0.88 2.43 -21.84
C LYS A 209 1.30 1.06 -21.30
N THR A 210 0.61 0.00 -21.71
CA THR A 210 0.91 -1.40 -21.37
C THR A 210 2.30 -1.82 -21.84
N ALA A 211 2.71 -1.39 -23.05
CA ALA A 211 4.04 -1.68 -23.59
C ALA A 211 5.14 -1.10 -22.68
N LEU A 212 5.04 0.17 -22.29
CA LEU A 212 6.03 0.79 -21.40
C LEU A 212 6.07 0.11 -20.02
N ALA A 213 4.91 -0.22 -19.45
CA ALA A 213 4.84 -0.92 -18.18
C ALA A 213 5.48 -2.32 -18.25
N LEU A 214 5.27 -3.06 -19.35
CA LEU A 214 5.91 -4.36 -19.60
C LEU A 214 7.42 -4.21 -19.81
N ASN A 215 7.88 -3.15 -20.49
CA ASN A 215 9.31 -2.90 -20.61
C ASN A 215 9.95 -2.70 -19.22
N TRP A 216 9.34 -1.90 -18.33
CA TRP A 216 9.83 -1.74 -16.96
C TRP A 216 9.79 -3.04 -16.17
N PHE A 217 8.71 -3.81 -16.31
CA PHE A 217 8.56 -5.11 -15.64
C PHE A 217 9.67 -6.08 -16.03
N LEU A 218 9.97 -6.19 -17.33
CA LEU A 218 11.07 -7.02 -17.84
C LEU A 218 12.43 -6.50 -17.36
N ARG A 219 12.69 -5.17 -17.48
CA ARG A 219 13.97 -4.56 -17.10
C ARG A 219 14.23 -4.64 -15.60
N ALA A 220 13.20 -4.59 -14.76
CA ALA A 220 13.30 -4.84 -13.33
C ALA A 220 13.69 -6.29 -13.05
N GLY A 221 13.05 -7.25 -13.73
CA GLY A 221 13.41 -8.67 -13.66
C GLY A 221 14.86 -8.94 -14.05
N MET A 222 15.34 -8.32 -15.12
CA MET A 222 16.74 -8.41 -15.56
C MET A 222 17.73 -7.86 -14.51
N ASN A 223 17.30 -6.95 -13.64
CA ASN A 223 18.05 -6.47 -12.47
C ASN A 223 17.85 -7.33 -11.22
N GLY A 224 17.35 -8.57 -11.36
CA GLY A 224 17.17 -9.52 -10.27
C GLY A 224 16.02 -9.17 -9.31
N LYS A 225 15.11 -8.29 -9.73
CA LYS A 225 13.93 -7.92 -8.95
C LYS A 225 12.80 -8.94 -9.14
N ARG A 226 12.05 -9.21 -8.06
CA ARG A 226 10.84 -10.03 -8.11
C ARG A 226 9.66 -9.15 -8.38
N CYS A 227 8.99 -9.36 -9.51
CA CYS A 227 7.93 -8.49 -10.00
C CYS A 227 6.62 -9.26 -10.17
N LEU A 228 5.50 -8.57 -9.89
CA LEU A 228 4.14 -9.09 -10.07
C LEU A 228 3.36 -8.15 -10.99
N TYR A 229 2.74 -8.70 -12.03
CA TYR A 229 1.92 -7.99 -13.00
C TYR A 229 0.48 -8.49 -12.95
N PHE A 230 -0.45 -7.61 -12.66
CA PHE A 230 -1.89 -7.87 -12.78
C PHE A 230 -2.37 -7.35 -14.13
N SER A 231 -2.79 -8.28 -14.99
CA SER A 231 -3.37 -7.96 -16.29
C SER A 231 -4.88 -8.16 -16.25
N LEU A 232 -5.62 -7.08 -16.42
CA LEU A 232 -7.08 -7.08 -16.43
C LEU A 232 -7.66 -7.01 -17.85
N GLU A 233 -6.82 -6.66 -18.83
CA GLU A 233 -7.21 -6.48 -20.25
C GLU A 233 -6.63 -7.56 -21.15
N MET A 234 -5.38 -7.96 -20.92
CA MET A 234 -4.66 -8.85 -21.81
C MET A 234 -4.46 -10.24 -21.20
N SER A 235 -4.47 -11.27 -22.05
CA SER A 235 -4.14 -12.63 -21.65
C SER A 235 -2.66 -12.80 -21.31
N LYS A 236 -2.32 -13.84 -20.54
CA LYS A 236 -0.92 -14.22 -20.26
C LYS A 236 -0.12 -14.47 -21.52
N GLU A 237 -0.74 -15.08 -22.52
CA GLU A 237 -0.10 -15.37 -23.79
C GLU A 237 0.27 -14.11 -24.56
N GLU A 238 -0.62 -13.12 -24.62
CA GLU A 238 -0.33 -11.82 -25.25
C GLU A 238 0.78 -11.07 -24.52
N LEU A 239 0.76 -11.07 -23.17
CA LEU A 239 1.84 -10.48 -22.38
C LEU A 239 3.17 -11.19 -22.62
N TRP A 240 3.16 -12.52 -22.60
CA TRP A 240 4.33 -13.34 -22.85
C TRP A 240 4.92 -13.05 -24.23
N ASN A 241 4.10 -13.03 -25.28
CA ASN A 241 4.52 -12.70 -26.64
C ASN A 241 5.23 -11.35 -26.70
N ARG A 242 4.68 -10.30 -26.04
CA ARG A 242 5.30 -8.98 -25.98
C ARG A 242 6.62 -8.97 -25.20
N LEU A 243 6.68 -9.68 -24.07
CA LEU A 243 7.91 -9.78 -23.26
C LEU A 243 9.04 -10.45 -24.05
N ILE A 244 8.75 -11.55 -24.77
CA ILE A 244 9.77 -12.25 -25.53
C ILE A 244 10.16 -11.47 -26.79
N SER A 245 9.21 -10.85 -27.50
CA SER A 245 9.53 -9.94 -28.62
C SER A 245 10.42 -8.75 -28.17
N ASP A 246 10.08 -8.13 -27.03
CA ASP A 246 10.94 -7.08 -26.47
C ASP A 246 12.32 -7.62 -26.08
N LYS A 247 12.43 -8.80 -25.48
CA LYS A 247 13.73 -9.35 -25.06
C LYS A 247 14.58 -9.79 -26.25
N SER A 248 14.00 -10.49 -27.22
CA SER A 248 14.70 -11.03 -28.40
C SER A 248 15.01 -9.97 -29.47
N GLY A 249 14.20 -8.89 -29.53
CA GLY A 249 14.24 -7.95 -30.65
C GLY A 249 13.57 -8.49 -31.93
N VAL A 250 12.80 -9.59 -31.83
CA VAL A 250 12.16 -10.24 -32.97
C VAL A 250 10.71 -9.75 -33.11
N ASP A 251 10.34 -9.30 -34.31
CA ASP A 251 8.95 -9.04 -34.68
C ASP A 251 8.21 -10.38 -34.85
N LEU A 252 7.43 -10.76 -33.83
CA LEU A 252 6.69 -12.01 -33.81
C LEU A 252 5.79 -12.20 -35.04
N ARG A 253 5.13 -11.13 -35.50
CA ARG A 253 4.25 -11.20 -36.68
C ARG A 253 5.04 -11.58 -37.93
N LYS A 254 6.14 -10.86 -38.20
CA LYS A 254 6.99 -11.14 -39.37
C LYS A 254 7.64 -12.51 -39.29
N MET A 255 8.09 -12.93 -38.10
CA MET A 255 8.65 -14.26 -37.88
C MET A 255 7.66 -15.36 -38.28
N VAL A 256 6.40 -15.25 -37.84
CA VAL A 256 5.35 -16.22 -38.15
C VAL A 256 4.96 -16.17 -39.65
N GLU A 257 4.74 -14.97 -40.20
CA GLU A 257 4.37 -14.77 -41.61
C GLU A 257 5.43 -15.33 -42.57
N ASN A 258 6.70 -15.08 -42.29
CA ASN A 258 7.82 -15.50 -43.12
C ASN A 258 8.33 -16.92 -42.83
N ARG A 259 7.82 -17.58 -41.77
CA ARG A 259 8.32 -18.86 -41.26
C ARG A 259 9.83 -18.84 -41.01
N ASP A 260 10.30 -17.75 -40.40
CA ASP A 260 11.71 -17.44 -40.17
C ASP A 260 12.24 -18.26 -38.99
N MET A 261 12.95 -19.35 -39.29
CA MET A 261 13.51 -20.25 -38.28
C MET A 261 14.69 -19.63 -37.51
N GLU A 262 15.48 -18.77 -38.15
CA GLU A 262 16.58 -18.07 -37.45
C GLU A 262 16.04 -17.11 -36.39
N SER A 263 15.05 -16.30 -36.73
CA SER A 263 14.32 -15.48 -35.77
C SER A 263 13.64 -16.30 -34.68
N PHE A 264 13.12 -17.50 -35.01
CA PHE A 264 12.55 -18.41 -34.01
C PHE A 264 13.59 -18.89 -33.01
N ASP A 265 14.81 -19.22 -33.43
CA ASP A 265 15.90 -19.62 -32.54
C ASP A 265 16.30 -18.49 -31.58
N HIS A 266 16.35 -17.23 -32.05
CA HIS A 266 16.58 -16.05 -31.22
C HIS A 266 15.44 -15.84 -30.22
N PHE A 267 14.19 -16.01 -30.67
CA PHE A 267 13.02 -15.92 -29.82
C PHE A 267 13.02 -17.00 -28.74
N ALA A 268 13.37 -18.23 -29.09
CA ALA A 268 13.49 -19.37 -28.15
C ALA A 268 14.65 -19.18 -27.16
N ALA A 269 15.76 -18.55 -27.59
CA ALA A 269 16.86 -18.21 -26.70
C ALA A 269 16.41 -17.16 -25.66
N ALA A 270 15.75 -16.10 -26.10
CA ALA A 270 15.20 -15.07 -25.20
C ALA A 270 14.21 -15.65 -24.19
N LYS A 271 13.37 -16.60 -24.60
CA LYS A 271 12.48 -17.33 -23.69
C LYS A 271 13.25 -17.99 -22.55
N ARG A 272 14.35 -18.71 -22.86
CA ARG A 272 15.17 -19.37 -21.82
C ARG A 272 15.73 -18.37 -20.81
N GLU A 273 16.11 -17.18 -21.24
CA GLU A 273 16.59 -16.13 -20.34
C GLU A 273 15.47 -15.54 -19.48
N VAL A 274 14.29 -15.30 -20.07
CA VAL A 274 13.13 -14.76 -19.35
C VAL A 274 12.59 -15.77 -18.32
N ASP A 275 12.64 -17.07 -18.60
CA ASP A 275 12.21 -18.12 -17.67
C ASP A 275 13.03 -18.14 -16.36
N LEU A 276 14.26 -17.62 -16.38
CA LEU A 276 15.10 -17.51 -15.19
C LEU A 276 14.75 -16.28 -14.33
N LEU A 277 13.98 -15.35 -14.86
CA LEU A 277 13.62 -14.11 -14.15
C LEU A 277 12.48 -14.37 -13.15
N GLN A 278 12.44 -13.56 -12.11
CA GLN A 278 11.40 -13.66 -11.07
C GLN A 278 10.16 -12.82 -11.44
N LEU A 279 9.55 -13.14 -12.59
CA LEU A 279 8.39 -12.45 -13.14
C LEU A 279 7.13 -13.28 -12.92
N HIS A 280 6.13 -12.69 -12.27
CA HIS A 280 4.85 -13.32 -11.98
C HIS A 280 3.71 -12.54 -12.65
N VAL A 281 2.76 -13.24 -13.25
CA VAL A 281 1.60 -12.64 -13.94
C VAL A 281 0.32 -13.24 -13.40
N ASP A 282 -0.66 -12.37 -13.14
CA ASP A 282 -2.04 -12.71 -12.77
C ASP A 282 -2.99 -12.08 -13.80
N GLU A 283 -3.78 -12.90 -14.51
CA GLU A 283 -4.66 -12.45 -15.62
C GLU A 283 -6.14 -12.46 -15.26
N ARG A 284 -6.52 -12.16 -14.06
CA ARG A 284 -7.93 -12.14 -13.67
C ARG A 284 -8.63 -10.91 -14.24
N GLY A 285 -9.67 -11.09 -15.07
CA GLY A 285 -10.41 -10.00 -15.73
C GLY A 285 -11.19 -9.06 -14.78
N LYS A 286 -11.44 -9.52 -13.56
CA LYS A 286 -12.00 -8.69 -12.46
C LYS A 286 -11.26 -9.00 -11.17
N ILE A 287 -10.74 -7.99 -10.54
CA ILE A 287 -10.00 -8.14 -9.28
C ILE A 287 -10.31 -6.98 -8.36
N THR A 288 -10.38 -7.25 -7.06
CA THR A 288 -10.50 -6.25 -6.00
C THR A 288 -9.13 -5.90 -5.44
N THR A 289 -9.02 -4.74 -4.77
CA THR A 289 -7.80 -4.35 -4.06
C THR A 289 -7.41 -5.35 -2.99
N SER A 290 -8.39 -5.99 -2.32
CA SER A 290 -8.16 -7.06 -1.34
C SER A 290 -7.53 -8.30 -1.98
N ALA A 291 -7.95 -8.66 -3.19
CA ALA A 291 -7.37 -9.81 -3.91
C ALA A 291 -5.95 -9.50 -4.42
N ILE A 292 -5.66 -8.26 -4.81
CA ILE A 292 -4.29 -7.78 -5.11
C ILE A 292 -3.41 -7.93 -3.87
N GLN A 293 -3.88 -7.43 -2.72
CA GLN A 293 -3.18 -7.55 -1.44
C GLN A 293 -2.89 -9.00 -1.09
N ALA A 294 -3.89 -9.87 -1.15
CA ALA A 294 -3.73 -11.30 -0.84
C ALA A 294 -2.69 -11.99 -1.74
N GLN A 295 -2.59 -11.61 -3.02
CA GLN A 295 -1.60 -12.18 -3.92
C GLN A 295 -0.19 -11.63 -3.66
N VAL A 296 -0.05 -10.35 -3.32
CA VAL A 296 1.21 -9.75 -2.87
C VAL A 296 1.69 -10.43 -1.59
N ASP A 297 0.80 -10.58 -0.60
CA ASP A 297 1.11 -11.23 0.68
C ASP A 297 1.53 -12.70 0.49
N ARG A 298 0.86 -13.43 -0.42
CA ARG A 298 1.23 -14.81 -0.78
C ARG A 298 2.64 -14.91 -1.35
N LEU A 299 3.02 -13.98 -2.25
CA LEU A 299 4.37 -13.97 -2.83
C LEU A 299 5.42 -13.57 -1.79
N ILE A 300 5.13 -12.60 -0.92
CA ILE A 300 6.02 -12.21 0.18
C ILE A 300 6.20 -13.40 1.13
N ALA A 301 5.13 -14.08 1.54
CA ALA A 301 5.20 -15.25 2.42
C ALA A 301 6.03 -16.40 1.80
N LYS A 302 5.90 -16.61 0.48
CA LYS A 302 6.61 -17.69 -0.23
C LYS A 302 8.07 -17.37 -0.52
N HIS A 303 8.40 -16.11 -0.80
CA HIS A 303 9.70 -15.72 -1.36
C HIS A 303 10.42 -14.63 -0.58
N GLY A 304 9.85 -14.15 0.52
CA GLY A 304 10.42 -13.12 1.38
C GLY A 304 10.21 -11.68 0.91
N ARG A 305 10.02 -11.43 -0.39
CA ARG A 305 9.85 -10.06 -0.93
C ARG A 305 9.12 -10.02 -2.26
N VAL A 306 8.56 -8.85 -2.57
CA VAL A 306 8.15 -8.39 -3.91
C VAL A 306 8.77 -7.01 -4.10
N ASP A 307 9.39 -6.75 -5.24
CA ASP A 307 10.15 -5.52 -5.50
C ASP A 307 9.40 -4.54 -6.43
N LEU A 308 8.39 -5.00 -7.16
CA LEU A 308 7.54 -4.20 -8.06
C LEU A 308 6.20 -4.88 -8.26
N VAL A 309 5.13 -4.10 -8.16
CA VAL A 309 3.78 -4.52 -8.56
C VAL A 309 3.29 -3.61 -9.69
N VAL A 310 2.74 -4.19 -10.75
CA VAL A 310 2.11 -3.46 -11.85
C VAL A 310 0.64 -3.85 -11.94
N VAL A 311 -0.26 -2.89 -12.09
CA VAL A 311 -1.71 -3.10 -12.21
C VAL A 311 -2.22 -2.44 -13.49
N ASP A 312 -2.63 -3.24 -14.46
CA ASP A 312 -3.09 -2.81 -15.78
C ASP A 312 -4.55 -3.22 -16.00
N TYR A 313 -5.53 -2.33 -15.87
CA TYR A 313 -5.50 -0.91 -15.52
C TYR A 313 -6.63 -0.53 -14.54
N LEU A 314 -6.55 0.65 -13.94
CA LEU A 314 -7.37 1.15 -12.85
C LEU A 314 -8.90 1.01 -13.07
N GLN A 315 -9.39 1.36 -14.27
CA GLN A 315 -10.82 1.43 -14.55
C GLN A 315 -11.52 0.05 -14.55
N LEU A 316 -10.75 -1.05 -14.67
CA LEU A 316 -11.26 -2.42 -14.60
C LEU A 316 -11.25 -3.00 -13.18
N LEU A 317 -10.63 -2.32 -12.22
CA LEU A 317 -10.65 -2.73 -10.82
C LEU A 317 -12.05 -2.55 -10.22
N SER A 318 -12.48 -3.52 -9.44
CA SER A 318 -13.71 -3.43 -8.65
C SER A 318 -13.42 -2.90 -7.26
N SER A 319 -14.30 -2.03 -6.72
CA SER A 319 -14.19 -1.66 -5.31
C SER A 319 -14.58 -2.83 -4.42
N ALA A 320 -13.92 -2.97 -3.27
CA ALA A 320 -14.22 -4.03 -2.31
C ALA A 320 -15.63 -3.94 -1.70
N GLN A 321 -16.30 -2.80 -1.81
CA GLN A 321 -17.59 -2.55 -1.15
C GLN A 321 -18.83 -2.72 -2.03
N GLY A 322 -18.68 -3.02 -3.33
CA GLY A 322 -19.79 -3.42 -4.21
C GLY A 322 -21.03 -2.51 -4.26
N ASN A 323 -20.93 -1.25 -3.81
CA ASN A 323 -22.06 -0.34 -3.69
C ASN A 323 -22.46 0.17 -5.07
N LYS A 324 -23.55 -0.36 -5.63
CA LYS A 324 -24.04 -0.04 -6.99
C LYS A 324 -24.37 1.44 -7.23
N ASN A 325 -24.43 2.26 -6.17
CA ASN A 325 -24.79 3.68 -6.23
C ASN A 325 -23.60 4.63 -6.05
N GLN A 326 -22.35 4.13 -6.01
CA GLN A 326 -21.16 4.99 -5.91
C GLN A 326 -20.84 5.67 -7.24
N THR A 327 -20.48 6.96 -7.17
CA THR A 327 -19.92 7.66 -8.34
C THR A 327 -18.55 7.09 -8.69
N GLU A 328 -18.20 7.12 -9.98
CA GLU A 328 -16.90 6.62 -10.48
C GLU A 328 -15.72 7.27 -9.74
N THR A 329 -15.81 8.56 -9.43
CA THR A 329 -14.82 9.33 -8.68
C THR A 329 -14.55 8.76 -7.28
N ILE A 330 -15.61 8.43 -6.54
CA ILE A 330 -15.49 7.83 -5.20
C ILE A 330 -14.82 6.45 -5.29
N ARG A 331 -15.27 5.64 -6.25
CA ARG A 331 -14.70 4.30 -6.49
C ARG A 331 -13.21 4.35 -6.79
N ILE A 332 -12.79 5.25 -7.67
CA ILE A 332 -11.38 5.44 -8.04
C ILE A 332 -10.56 5.90 -6.82
N GLY A 333 -11.09 6.84 -6.03
CA GLY A 333 -10.43 7.31 -4.80
C GLY A 333 -10.24 6.20 -3.76
N GLU A 334 -11.22 5.33 -3.56
CA GLU A 334 -11.07 4.17 -2.67
C GLU A 334 -9.99 3.21 -3.15
N ILE A 335 -9.94 2.95 -4.46
CA ILE A 335 -8.95 2.04 -5.07
C ILE A 335 -7.54 2.62 -4.94
N THR A 336 -7.34 3.90 -5.31
CA THR A 336 -6.02 4.53 -5.24
C THR A 336 -5.50 4.61 -3.82
N ARG A 337 -6.37 4.96 -2.87
CA ARG A 337 -6.03 4.99 -1.45
C ARG A 337 -5.67 3.60 -0.92
N ALA A 338 -6.43 2.57 -1.26
CA ALA A 338 -6.14 1.20 -0.85
C ALA A 338 -4.80 0.70 -1.42
N LEU A 339 -4.50 1.00 -2.69
CA LEU A 339 -3.21 0.66 -3.30
C LEU A 339 -2.04 1.45 -2.70
N LYS A 340 -2.26 2.73 -2.35
CA LYS A 340 -1.24 3.54 -1.64
C LYS A 340 -0.94 2.98 -0.25
N ILE A 341 -1.95 2.57 0.50
CA ILE A 341 -1.79 1.92 1.80
C ILE A 341 -1.03 0.60 1.63
N LEU A 342 -1.44 -0.25 0.68
CA LEU A 342 -0.76 -1.51 0.37
C LEU A 342 0.73 -1.28 0.04
N ALA A 343 1.04 -0.30 -0.82
CA ALA A 343 2.41 0.05 -1.16
C ALA A 343 3.23 0.39 0.07
N LYS A 344 2.68 1.23 0.96
CA LYS A 344 3.33 1.67 2.20
C LYS A 344 3.52 0.51 3.19
N ASP A 345 2.48 -0.28 3.44
CA ASP A 345 2.49 -1.35 4.44
C ASP A 345 3.41 -2.52 4.05
N ARG A 346 3.52 -2.81 2.77
CA ARG A 346 4.37 -3.90 2.24
C ARG A 346 5.71 -3.41 1.71
N HIS A 347 6.00 -2.11 1.83
CA HIS A 347 7.24 -1.50 1.35
C HIS A 347 7.56 -1.88 -0.10
N VAL A 348 6.54 -1.84 -0.98
CA VAL A 348 6.66 -2.18 -2.40
C VAL A 348 6.18 -1.02 -3.28
N PRO A 349 6.90 -0.64 -4.35
CA PRO A 349 6.37 0.29 -5.34
C PRO A 349 5.26 -0.36 -6.16
N ILE A 350 4.16 0.36 -6.35
CA ILE A 350 3.03 -0.06 -7.18
C ILE A 350 2.89 0.89 -8.37
N VAL A 351 2.98 0.35 -9.58
CA VAL A 351 2.70 1.06 -10.83
C VAL A 351 1.25 0.78 -11.21
N LEU A 352 0.43 1.81 -11.17
CA LEU A 352 -0.97 1.77 -11.55
C LEU A 352 -1.15 2.42 -12.93
N LEU A 353 -1.65 1.67 -13.88
CA LEU A 353 -1.94 2.17 -15.20
C LEU A 353 -3.33 2.83 -15.23
N SER A 354 -3.42 3.99 -15.86
CA SER A 354 -4.68 4.74 -16.01
C SER A 354 -4.88 5.25 -17.43
N GLN A 355 -6.13 5.41 -17.82
CA GLN A 355 -6.49 5.98 -19.11
C GLN A 355 -6.81 7.47 -18.96
N LEU A 356 -6.32 8.29 -19.90
CA LEU A 356 -6.62 9.73 -19.95
C LEU A 356 -7.99 10.01 -20.55
N ASN A 357 -8.61 11.13 -20.13
CA ASN A 357 -9.85 11.63 -20.68
C ASN A 357 -9.69 12.01 -22.18
N ARG A 358 -10.75 11.90 -22.97
CA ARG A 358 -10.75 12.26 -24.40
C ARG A 358 -10.58 13.75 -24.64
N GLU A 359 -10.81 14.58 -23.63
CA GLU A 359 -10.69 16.03 -23.75
C GLU A 359 -9.27 16.52 -24.06
N VAL A 360 -8.23 15.73 -23.74
CA VAL A 360 -6.85 16.00 -24.15
C VAL A 360 -6.73 16.23 -25.65
N GLU A 361 -7.48 15.47 -26.48
CA GLU A 361 -7.41 15.53 -27.95
C GLU A 361 -8.05 16.80 -28.53
N LYS A 362 -8.89 17.48 -27.75
CA LYS A 362 -9.56 18.71 -28.19
C LYS A 362 -8.70 19.97 -28.04
N ARG A 363 -7.60 19.87 -27.29
CA ARG A 363 -6.68 20.99 -27.05
C ARG A 363 -5.68 21.12 -28.20
N SER A 364 -5.28 22.35 -28.49
CA SER A 364 -4.31 22.65 -29.53
C SER A 364 -2.95 21.96 -29.36
N SER A 365 -2.49 21.77 -28.11
CA SER A 365 -1.22 21.11 -27.84
C SER A 365 -1.35 19.59 -27.67
N ALA A 366 -2.55 19.04 -27.41
CA ALA A 366 -2.81 17.63 -27.08
C ALA A 366 -1.84 17.01 -26.04
N ARG A 367 -1.04 17.85 -25.34
CA ARG A 367 -0.07 17.42 -24.34
C ARG A 367 -0.81 17.12 -23.02
N PRO A 368 -0.62 15.94 -22.42
CA PRO A 368 -1.30 15.56 -21.18
C PRO A 368 -0.91 16.43 -19.98
N GLN A 369 -1.90 16.71 -19.13
CA GLN A 369 -1.77 17.42 -17.86
C GLN A 369 -2.45 16.64 -16.74
N LEU A 370 -2.19 16.99 -15.47
CA LEU A 370 -2.78 16.30 -14.30
C LEU A 370 -4.31 16.33 -14.33
N SER A 371 -4.92 17.42 -14.79
CA SER A 371 -6.37 17.56 -14.97
C SER A 371 -7.00 16.58 -15.98
N ASP A 372 -6.19 15.93 -16.82
CA ASP A 372 -6.66 14.97 -17.83
C ASP A 372 -6.79 13.55 -17.29
N LEU A 373 -6.29 13.29 -16.09
CA LEU A 373 -6.61 12.07 -15.38
C LEU A 373 -8.12 12.07 -15.10
N ARG A 374 -8.81 11.04 -15.54
CA ARG A 374 -10.23 10.88 -15.24
C ARG A 374 -10.39 10.77 -13.73
N ASP A 375 -11.26 11.60 -13.14
CA ASP A 375 -11.46 11.72 -11.70
C ASP A 375 -10.19 12.16 -10.92
N SER A 376 -9.48 13.14 -11.47
CA SER A 376 -8.10 13.55 -11.21
C SER A 376 -7.75 13.87 -9.77
N GLY A 377 -8.66 14.45 -8.98
CA GLY A 377 -8.32 14.91 -7.63
C GLY A 377 -7.81 13.82 -6.68
N CYS A 378 -8.46 12.64 -6.67
CA CYS A 378 -8.06 11.54 -5.79
C CYS A 378 -6.75 10.87 -6.24
N ILE A 379 -6.61 10.62 -7.56
CA ILE A 379 -5.39 10.02 -8.12
C ILE A 379 -4.20 10.93 -7.86
N GLU A 380 -4.37 12.23 -8.11
CA GLU A 380 -3.31 13.20 -7.89
C GLU A 380 -2.92 13.28 -6.42
N GLN A 381 -3.85 13.24 -5.48
CA GLN A 381 -3.55 13.31 -4.04
C GLN A 381 -2.77 12.08 -3.55
N ASP A 382 -3.18 10.87 -3.95
CA ASP A 382 -2.62 9.62 -3.44
C ASP A 382 -1.30 9.23 -4.10
N ALA A 383 -1.09 9.57 -5.39
CA ALA A 383 0.11 9.22 -6.14
C ALA A 383 1.35 10.02 -5.69
N ASP A 384 2.48 9.36 -5.57
CA ASP A 384 3.78 9.98 -5.32
C ASP A 384 4.46 10.43 -6.61
N LEU A 385 4.20 9.70 -7.70
CA LEU A 385 4.72 9.95 -9.03
C LEU A 385 3.59 9.82 -10.05
N VAL A 386 3.43 10.80 -10.93
CA VAL A 386 2.49 10.74 -12.05
C VAL A 386 3.25 10.96 -13.34
N MET A 387 3.12 10.02 -14.25
CA MET A 387 3.80 10.04 -15.55
C MET A 387 2.80 9.89 -16.67
N PHE A 388 3.01 10.66 -17.75
CA PHE A 388 2.23 10.57 -18.97
C PHE A 388 3.11 10.13 -20.13
N ILE A 389 2.56 9.26 -20.98
CA ILE A 389 3.17 9.01 -22.30
C ILE A 389 2.42 9.87 -23.30
N HIS A 390 3.17 10.68 -24.01
CA HIS A 390 2.68 11.49 -25.14
C HIS A 390 3.42 11.10 -26.42
N ARG A 391 2.67 10.72 -27.44
CA ARG A 391 3.20 10.33 -28.76
C ARG A 391 2.15 10.57 -29.84
N ASN A 392 2.57 11.06 -30.99
CA ASN A 392 1.76 10.99 -32.20
C ASN A 392 1.78 9.53 -32.70
N MET A 393 0.60 8.95 -32.97
CA MET A 393 0.50 7.55 -33.41
C MET A 393 1.26 7.25 -34.72
N LYS A 394 1.51 8.24 -35.54
CA LYS A 394 2.24 8.12 -36.80
C LYS A 394 3.76 8.21 -36.62
N GLU A 395 4.24 8.59 -35.46
CA GLU A 395 5.64 8.82 -35.15
C GLU A 395 6.16 7.79 -34.15
N THR A 396 7.47 7.54 -34.20
CA THR A 396 8.16 6.69 -33.22
C THR A 396 8.64 7.47 -32.02
N ASN A 397 8.84 8.80 -32.16
CA ASN A 397 9.24 9.66 -31.05
C ASN A 397 8.10 9.80 -30.04
N ALA A 398 8.45 9.74 -28.77
CA ALA A 398 7.53 9.85 -27.67
C ALA A 398 8.15 10.64 -26.52
N ASP A 399 7.30 11.21 -25.68
CA ASP A 399 7.68 11.89 -24.44
C ASP A 399 7.15 11.11 -23.25
N LEU A 400 8.00 10.85 -22.26
CA LEU A 400 7.58 10.46 -20.92
C LEU A 400 7.62 11.70 -20.04
N ILE A 401 6.45 12.22 -19.71
CA ILE A 401 6.27 13.45 -18.95
C ILE A 401 6.09 13.09 -17.48
N LEU A 402 7.05 13.43 -16.62
CA LEU A 402 6.91 13.36 -15.17
C LEU A 402 6.15 14.61 -14.71
N ALA A 403 4.82 14.51 -14.61
CA ALA A 403 3.94 15.64 -14.28
C ALA A 403 3.82 15.88 -12.76
N LYS A 404 4.04 14.86 -11.95
CA LYS A 404 4.13 14.96 -10.50
C LYS A 404 5.27 14.10 -10.00
N HIS A 405 6.10 14.65 -9.13
CA HIS A 405 7.16 13.92 -8.43
C HIS A 405 7.29 14.47 -7.00
N ARG A 406 6.78 13.75 -6.00
CA ARG A 406 6.74 14.23 -4.61
C ARG A 406 8.13 14.47 -4.02
N ASN A 407 9.14 13.71 -4.46
CA ASN A 407 10.49 13.72 -3.89
C ASN A 407 11.57 14.14 -4.93
N GLY A 408 11.19 14.78 -6.03
CA GLY A 408 12.14 15.18 -7.07
C GLY A 408 11.52 16.13 -8.10
N PRO A 409 12.29 16.50 -9.12
CA PRO A 409 11.83 17.44 -10.14
C PRO A 409 10.80 16.81 -11.08
N VAL A 410 9.95 17.64 -11.66
CA VAL A 410 9.11 17.31 -12.81
C VAL A 410 9.90 17.58 -14.09
N MET A 411 9.79 16.70 -15.08
CA MET A 411 10.48 16.89 -16.36
C MET A 411 9.94 15.97 -17.45
N THR A 412 10.42 16.16 -18.66
CA THR A 412 10.11 15.32 -19.82
C THR A 412 11.33 14.54 -20.26
N LEU A 413 11.18 13.23 -20.40
CA LEU A 413 12.19 12.32 -20.95
C LEU A 413 11.82 11.95 -22.39
N PRO A 414 12.68 12.23 -23.38
CA PRO A 414 12.46 11.79 -24.74
C PRO A 414 12.63 10.27 -24.83
N LEU A 415 11.69 9.62 -25.51
CA LEU A 415 11.66 8.19 -25.77
C LEU A 415 11.55 7.93 -27.26
N GLN A 416 11.98 6.76 -27.69
CA GLN A 416 11.67 6.20 -28.99
C GLN A 416 10.84 4.93 -28.81
N PHE A 417 9.77 4.80 -29.57
CA PHE A 417 8.92 3.61 -29.58
C PHE A 417 9.18 2.77 -30.82
N ASP A 418 9.49 1.50 -30.61
CA ASP A 418 9.55 0.49 -31.67
C ASP A 418 8.25 -0.33 -31.66
N PRO A 419 7.35 -0.12 -32.63
CA PRO A 419 6.07 -0.83 -32.66
C PRO A 419 6.21 -2.32 -33.04
N ALA A 420 7.30 -2.72 -33.71
CA ALA A 420 7.50 -4.09 -34.17
C ALA A 420 7.69 -5.05 -32.97
N ILE A 421 8.37 -4.58 -31.95
CA ILE A 421 8.68 -5.34 -30.72
C ILE A 421 8.06 -4.71 -29.46
N THR A 422 7.19 -3.73 -29.63
CA THR A 422 6.49 -3.00 -28.56
C THR A 422 7.44 -2.45 -27.46
N ARG A 423 8.60 -1.92 -27.88
CA ARG A 423 9.66 -1.45 -26.99
C ARG A 423 9.74 0.07 -26.98
N TYR A 424 9.83 0.64 -25.77
CA TYR A 424 10.29 2.00 -25.56
C TYR A 424 11.78 2.01 -25.20
N ILE A 425 12.50 2.95 -25.78
CA ILE A 425 13.94 3.18 -25.54
C ILE A 425 14.10 4.61 -25.07
N GLU A 426 14.85 4.81 -24.01
CA GLU A 426 15.22 6.13 -23.52
C GLU A 426 16.29 6.72 -24.45
N LEU A 427 16.04 7.93 -24.97
CA LEU A 427 16.98 8.61 -25.86
C LEU A 427 18.00 9.39 -25.05
N GLU A 428 19.27 9.28 -25.43
CA GLU A 428 20.32 10.17 -24.98
C GLU A 428 20.10 11.55 -25.62
N ARG A 429 19.91 12.61 -24.83
CA ARG A 429 20.11 13.97 -25.36
C ARG A 429 21.61 14.14 -25.59
N ASN A 430 22.01 14.65 -26.74
CA ASN A 430 23.37 15.17 -26.94
C ASN A 430 23.70 16.09 -25.76
N THR A 431 24.78 15.75 -25.05
CA THR A 431 25.19 16.33 -23.76
C THR A 431 25.81 17.74 -23.91
N GLU A 432 25.21 18.61 -24.71
CA GLU A 432 25.48 20.03 -24.59
C GLU A 432 24.37 20.65 -23.74
N THR A 433 24.77 20.97 -22.49
CA THR A 433 23.97 21.76 -21.53
C THR A 433 22.83 21.08 -20.76
N TRP A 434 23.09 19.99 -20.00
CA TRP A 434 22.23 19.74 -18.86
C TRP A 434 22.93 20.21 -17.57
N ASN A 435 22.57 21.39 -17.10
CA ASN A 435 22.91 21.89 -15.77
C ASN A 435 21.61 22.00 -14.97
N PRO A 436 21.38 21.14 -13.96
CA PRO A 436 20.15 21.18 -13.16
C PRO A 436 19.88 22.53 -12.48
N SER A 437 20.94 23.34 -12.33
CA SER A 437 20.85 24.67 -11.71
C SER A 437 20.38 25.77 -12.66
N SER A 438 20.36 25.55 -13.98
CA SER A 438 19.99 26.58 -14.97
C SER A 438 18.52 26.54 -15.38
N GLU A 439 17.89 25.34 -15.46
CA GLU A 439 16.46 25.25 -15.79
C GLU A 439 15.57 25.69 -14.60
N ILE A 440 15.96 25.39 -13.37
CA ILE A 440 15.23 25.87 -12.17
C ILE A 440 15.26 27.40 -12.05
N ARG A 441 16.28 28.06 -12.62
CA ARG A 441 16.36 29.53 -12.60
C ARG A 441 15.51 30.19 -13.70
N GLN A 442 15.29 29.57 -14.83
CA GLN A 442 14.46 30.13 -15.88
C GLN A 442 12.98 30.05 -15.59
N ASP A 443 12.49 28.90 -15.10
CA ASP A 443 11.08 28.74 -14.71
C ASP A 443 10.69 29.67 -13.54
N LEU A 444 11.61 29.89 -12.57
CA LEU A 444 11.39 30.82 -11.47
C LEU A 444 11.44 32.31 -11.86
N LEU A 445 12.03 32.64 -13.01
CA LEU A 445 12.09 34.02 -13.50
C LEU A 445 10.93 34.35 -14.43
N GLU A 446 10.32 33.36 -15.07
CA GLU A 446 9.11 33.55 -15.88
C GLU A 446 7.84 33.65 -15.06
N ASP A 447 7.81 33.05 -13.85
CA ASP A 447 6.70 33.19 -12.89
C ASP A 447 6.76 34.49 -12.04
N LEU A 448 7.83 35.29 -12.16
CA LEU A 448 8.03 36.55 -11.43
C LEU A 448 8.02 37.79 -12.36
N ALA A 449 7.76 37.63 -13.67
CA ALA A 449 7.60 38.69 -14.62
C ALA A 449 6.14 38.82 -15.12
#